data_85090f5215177c609643224dffd4b843
#
_entry.id   85090f5215177c609643224dffd4b843
#
_cell.length_a   1.000
_cell.length_b   1.000
_cell.length_c   1.000
_cell.angle_alpha   90.00
_cell.angle_beta   90.00
_cell.angle_gamma   90.00
#
_symmetry.space_group_name_H-M   'P 1'
#
loop_
_entity.id
_entity.type
_entity.pdbx_description
1 polymer ?
#
loop_
_entity_poly.entity_id
_entity_poly.type
_entity_poly.pdbx_seq_one_letter_code
_entity_poly.pdbx_strand_id
1 'polypeptide(L)'
;MTRHVKRIGALAACALLLVSCSSKPPKSLVTPLPTVSKPTPQANQPMRGIWLATVSRLDWPPVASVNGRSADQRIAMQKQALIAKLDNLKQLGINTVFFQVKPDSTALWSSKILPWSDMLTGNIGEYPGYDPLQFMLDEAHKRGLKVHAWFNPYRVSTNTKPSTIAALNRTSYKTPSSVYVQHPEWVRISGDRFVLDPGIPEVRDWITKVVTEVVANYPVDGVQFDDYFYAESPGSALNDAQSWRQYGQGFASKADWRRHNTQQLIVQVSRAIKQTKPNVEFGVSPAGVWRNRSFDPAGSDTRGAAAYDESYADTRQWVQQGLLDYIAPQIYWPFSRDAARYDVLTRWWADVVKPTHTRLYIGIAFYKVGEPSKKEPDWTVQGGVPELKKQLDLNDSLPNVNGTILFREDYLNQPQTQQAVNYLRGRWGS
;
A
#
# COMPACT_ATOMS: atom_id res chain seq x y z
N MET A 1 45.45 -88.52 -6.06
CA MET A 1 46.03 -88.34 -4.71
C MET A 1 45.44 -87.04 -4.15
N THR A 2 44.45 -87.17 -3.26
CA THR A 2 44.41 -86.69 -1.89
C THR A 2 44.67 -85.19 -1.74
N ARG A 3 43.80 -84.33 -1.20
CA ARG A 3 43.10 -84.43 0.09
C ARG A 3 42.00 -83.32 0.18
N HIS A 4 40.91 -83.69 0.78
CA HIS A 4 39.86 -82.84 1.34
C HIS A 4 40.40 -81.85 2.41
N VAL A 5 39.87 -80.65 2.46
CA VAL A 5 39.55 -80.00 3.72
C VAL A 5 38.28 -79.23 3.58
N LYS A 6 37.27 -79.56 4.35
CA LYS A 6 36.04 -78.85 4.63
C LYS A 6 36.36 -77.60 5.46
N ARG A 7 35.72 -76.43 5.16
CA ARG A 7 35.41 -75.44 6.19
C ARG A 7 34.01 -74.91 6.00
N ILE A 8 33.41 -74.90 7.11
CA ILE A 8 32.02 -74.65 7.49
C ILE A 8 31.73 -73.15 7.41
N GLY A 9 30.57 -72.85 6.99
CA GLY A 9 29.70 -71.77 6.92
C GLY A 9 29.80 -70.55 7.85
N ALA A 10 29.28 -69.47 7.37
CA ALA A 10 28.48 -68.52 8.12
C ALA A 10 27.67 -67.74 7.13
N LEU A 11 26.36 -67.91 7.09
CA LEU A 11 25.41 -66.99 6.47
C LEU A 11 25.40 -65.67 7.29
N ALA A 12 25.83 -64.62 6.70
CA ALA A 12 25.55 -63.26 7.21
C ALA A 12 24.43 -62.68 6.38
N ALA A 13 23.23 -62.62 6.96
CA ALA A 13 22.10 -61.97 6.41
C ALA A 13 22.35 -60.40 6.50
N CYS A 14 22.63 -59.75 5.38
CA CYS A 14 22.62 -58.32 5.29
C CYS A 14 21.16 -57.84 5.25
N ALA A 15 20.65 -57.39 6.37
CA ALA A 15 19.41 -56.64 6.42
C ALA A 15 19.68 -55.24 5.84
N LEU A 16 19.18 -54.96 4.64
CA LEU A 16 19.12 -53.63 4.05
C LEU A 16 18.10 -52.81 4.82
N LEU A 17 18.58 -51.97 5.72
CA LEU A 17 17.80 -50.92 6.31
C LEU A 17 17.58 -49.81 5.26
N LEU A 18 16.41 -49.83 4.63
CA LEU A 18 15.90 -48.70 3.87
C LEU A 18 15.61 -47.57 4.85
N VAL A 19 16.56 -46.63 5.01
CA VAL A 19 16.32 -45.37 5.67
C VAL A 19 15.50 -44.52 4.71
N SER A 20 14.19 -44.53 4.89
CA SER A 20 13.28 -43.56 4.27
C SER A 20 13.57 -42.20 4.84
N CYS A 21 14.34 -41.38 4.13
CA CYS A 21 14.45 -39.97 4.41
C CYS A 21 13.13 -39.29 4.03
N SER A 22 12.20 -39.28 4.98
CA SER A 22 11.05 -38.38 4.94
C SER A 22 11.55 -36.95 5.18
N SER A 23 11.84 -36.24 4.11
CA SER A 23 12.07 -34.81 4.17
C SER A 23 10.75 -34.13 4.46
N LYS A 24 10.48 -33.83 5.73
CA LYS A 24 9.40 -32.88 6.10
C LYS A 24 9.70 -31.54 5.43
N PRO A 25 8.71 -30.91 4.79
CA PRO A 25 8.90 -29.57 4.27
C PRO A 25 9.33 -28.64 5.42
N PRO A 26 10.22 -27.66 5.17
CA PRO A 26 10.65 -26.77 6.22
C PRO A 26 9.42 -26.08 6.82
N LYS A 27 9.21 -26.28 8.11
CA LYS A 27 8.23 -25.50 8.87
C LYS A 27 8.58 -24.03 8.67
N SER A 28 7.66 -23.27 8.11
CA SER A 28 7.75 -21.82 8.07
C SER A 28 8.06 -21.34 9.49
N LEU A 29 9.27 -20.88 9.71
CA LEU A 29 9.70 -20.23 10.95
C LEU A 29 9.12 -18.81 10.96
N VAL A 30 7.80 -18.70 10.94
CA VAL A 30 7.13 -17.46 11.37
C VAL A 30 7.10 -17.54 12.89
N THR A 31 8.15 -17.01 13.51
CA THR A 31 8.11 -16.73 14.94
C THR A 31 6.96 -15.76 15.16
N PRO A 32 5.99 -16.04 16.02
CA PRO A 32 4.94 -15.08 16.33
C PRO A 32 5.57 -13.75 16.71
N LEU A 33 5.10 -12.66 16.13
CA LEU A 33 5.48 -11.33 16.57
C LEU A 33 5.17 -11.22 18.07
N PRO A 34 6.05 -10.60 18.87
CA PRO A 34 5.74 -10.35 20.26
C PRO A 34 4.38 -9.62 20.31
N THR A 35 3.46 -10.15 21.08
CA THR A 35 2.18 -9.51 21.36
C THR A 35 2.46 -8.18 22.07
N VAL A 36 2.51 -7.12 21.28
CA VAL A 36 2.54 -5.77 21.83
C VAL A 36 1.17 -5.54 22.48
N SER A 37 1.15 -5.33 23.79
CA SER A 37 -0.07 -4.91 24.50
C SER A 37 -0.65 -3.69 23.76
N LYS A 38 -1.94 -3.81 23.37
CA LYS A 38 -2.65 -2.69 22.73
C LYS A 38 -2.49 -1.43 23.58
N PRO A 39 -2.19 -0.29 22.97
CA PRO A 39 -2.45 0.99 23.61
C PRO A 39 -3.92 1.04 23.99
N THR A 40 -4.22 1.53 25.18
CA THR A 40 -5.60 1.78 25.63
C THR A 40 -6.32 2.58 24.56
N PRO A 41 -7.51 2.17 24.09
CA PRO A 41 -8.20 2.91 23.04
C PRO A 41 -8.47 4.32 23.53
N GLN A 42 -7.88 5.30 22.89
CA GLN A 42 -8.37 6.66 22.96
C GLN A 42 -9.82 6.64 22.48
N ALA A 43 -10.72 7.28 23.20
CA ALA A 43 -12.17 7.26 22.97
C ALA A 43 -12.49 7.29 21.47
N ASN A 44 -13.20 6.26 21.02
CA ASN A 44 -13.36 5.79 19.67
C ASN A 44 -14.10 6.78 18.77
N GLN A 45 -13.40 7.79 18.24
CA GLN A 45 -13.91 8.43 17.03
C GLN A 45 -13.62 7.51 15.84
N PRO A 46 -14.63 7.23 14.99
CA PRO A 46 -14.40 6.50 13.74
C PRO A 46 -13.36 7.22 12.88
N MET A 47 -12.55 6.47 12.14
CA MET A 47 -11.65 7.04 11.14
C MET A 47 -12.50 7.79 10.11
N ARG A 48 -12.15 9.04 9.89
CA ARG A 48 -12.65 9.88 8.80
C ARG A 48 -11.43 10.37 8.04
N GLY A 49 -11.00 9.57 7.09
CA GLY A 49 -9.74 9.75 6.39
C GLY A 49 -9.92 10.30 4.98
N ILE A 50 -8.84 10.88 4.49
CA ILE A 50 -8.71 11.33 3.12
C ILE A 50 -7.35 10.94 2.57
N TRP A 51 -7.30 10.45 1.33
CA TRP A 51 -6.04 10.30 0.62
C TRP A 51 -5.66 11.60 -0.07
N LEU A 52 -4.41 12.02 0.11
CA LEU A 52 -3.82 13.16 -0.56
C LEU A 52 -2.64 12.68 -1.40
N ALA A 53 -2.87 12.60 -2.72
CA ALA A 53 -1.93 12.06 -3.69
C ALA A 53 -0.99 13.15 -4.23
N THR A 54 0.30 12.82 -4.28
CA THR A 54 1.33 13.70 -4.85
C THR A 54 1.82 13.21 -6.21
N VAL A 55 1.58 11.93 -6.55
CA VAL A 55 1.87 11.40 -7.88
C VAL A 55 1.24 12.29 -8.94
N SER A 56 2.02 12.69 -9.93
CA SER A 56 1.57 13.60 -11.01
C SER A 56 0.90 14.90 -10.50
N ARG A 57 1.19 15.30 -9.28
CA ARG A 57 0.57 16.46 -8.59
C ARG A 57 -0.96 16.40 -8.56
N LEU A 58 -1.54 15.22 -8.41
CA LEU A 58 -2.99 15.03 -8.47
C LEU A 58 -3.74 15.89 -7.44
N ASP A 59 -3.27 15.88 -6.19
CA ASP A 59 -3.87 16.68 -5.13
C ASP A 59 -2.96 17.82 -4.65
N TRP A 60 -1.65 17.60 -4.69
CA TRP A 60 -0.64 18.57 -4.24
C TRP A 60 0.75 18.12 -4.74
N PRO A 61 1.72 19.02 -4.98
CA PRO A 61 1.62 20.47 -4.95
C PRO A 61 0.89 21.04 -6.18
N PRO A 62 0.45 22.32 -6.14
CA PRO A 62 -0.18 22.94 -7.30
C PRO A 62 0.77 22.97 -8.51
N VAL A 63 0.28 22.58 -9.68
CA VAL A 63 1.06 22.63 -10.93
C VAL A 63 1.61 24.04 -11.17
N ALA A 64 0.79 25.06 -10.92
CA ALA A 64 1.19 26.46 -11.08
C ALA A 64 2.36 26.89 -10.17
N SER A 65 2.62 26.17 -9.07
CA SER A 65 3.73 26.49 -8.16
C SER A 65 5.10 26.20 -8.75
N VAL A 66 5.18 25.33 -9.76
CA VAL A 66 6.45 24.85 -10.32
C VAL A 66 6.83 25.60 -11.59
N ASN A 67 5.86 25.96 -12.42
CA ASN A 67 6.12 26.53 -13.73
C ASN A 67 6.41 28.05 -13.66
N GLY A 68 7.63 28.44 -14.07
CA GLY A 68 8.01 29.84 -14.19
C GLY A 68 8.04 30.65 -12.91
N ARG A 69 8.14 30.01 -11.75
CA ARG A 69 8.15 30.64 -10.43
C ARG A 69 9.55 30.74 -9.86
N SER A 70 9.82 31.78 -9.08
CA SER A 70 11.01 31.83 -8.21
C SER A 70 10.89 30.79 -7.09
N ALA A 71 12.01 30.44 -6.45
CA ALA A 71 12.01 29.54 -5.32
C ALA A 71 11.08 30.01 -4.18
N ASP A 72 11.12 31.29 -3.85
CA ASP A 72 10.28 31.87 -2.79
C ASP A 72 8.78 31.81 -3.14
N GLN A 73 8.44 32.11 -4.39
CA GLN A 73 7.04 31.99 -4.87
C GLN A 73 6.57 30.55 -4.83
N ARG A 74 7.38 29.62 -5.28
CA ARG A 74 7.09 28.18 -5.26
C ARG A 74 6.81 27.67 -3.84
N ILE A 75 7.70 27.98 -2.92
CA ILE A 75 7.58 27.57 -1.51
C ILE A 75 6.31 28.17 -0.90
N ALA A 76 6.07 29.48 -1.09
CA ALA A 76 4.88 30.14 -0.57
C ALA A 76 3.58 29.54 -1.12
N MET A 77 3.51 29.31 -2.42
CA MET A 77 2.33 28.71 -3.06
C MET A 77 2.05 27.29 -2.56
N GLN A 78 3.08 26.46 -2.42
CA GLN A 78 2.95 25.09 -1.95
C GLN A 78 2.48 25.04 -0.50
N LYS A 79 3.07 25.83 0.37
CA LYS A 79 2.69 25.93 1.79
C LYS A 79 1.27 26.47 1.98
N GLN A 80 0.91 27.54 1.29
CA GLN A 80 -0.42 28.12 1.37
C GLN A 80 -1.50 27.16 0.87
N ALA A 81 -1.24 26.46 -0.23
CA ALA A 81 -2.17 25.46 -0.75
C ALA A 81 -2.40 24.32 0.25
N LEU A 82 -1.34 23.85 0.91
CA LEU A 82 -1.46 22.78 1.90
C LEU A 82 -2.23 23.24 3.15
N ILE A 83 -1.95 24.42 3.65
CA ILE A 83 -2.67 25.02 4.78
C ILE A 83 -4.17 25.13 4.45
N ALA A 84 -4.53 25.66 3.27
CA ALA A 84 -5.92 25.80 2.86
C ALA A 84 -6.64 24.43 2.79
N LYS A 85 -5.96 23.40 2.27
CA LYS A 85 -6.51 22.05 2.25
C LYS A 85 -6.73 21.50 3.66
N LEU A 86 -5.77 21.64 4.55
CA LEU A 86 -5.88 21.16 5.93
C LEU A 86 -6.99 21.89 6.70
N ASP A 87 -7.17 23.19 6.51
CA ASP A 87 -8.26 23.96 7.10
C ASP A 87 -9.62 23.43 6.62
N ASN A 88 -9.76 23.21 5.32
CA ASN A 88 -10.99 22.65 4.74
C ASN A 88 -11.29 21.25 5.27
N LEU A 89 -10.28 20.38 5.35
CA LEU A 89 -10.41 19.02 5.89
C LEU A 89 -10.85 19.04 7.35
N LYS A 90 -10.28 19.92 8.15
CA LYS A 90 -10.68 20.09 9.56
C LYS A 90 -12.14 20.51 9.68
N GLN A 91 -12.57 21.49 8.90
CA GLN A 91 -13.97 21.96 8.88
C GLN A 91 -14.94 20.88 8.43
N LEU A 92 -14.52 19.99 7.53
CA LEU A 92 -15.32 18.87 7.05
C LEU A 92 -15.47 17.73 8.07
N GLY A 93 -14.67 17.74 9.14
CA GLY A 93 -14.66 16.69 10.15
C GLY A 93 -13.74 15.52 9.82
N ILE A 94 -12.85 15.66 8.85
CA ILE A 94 -11.74 14.72 8.61
C ILE A 94 -10.79 14.73 9.82
N ASN A 95 -10.32 13.56 10.23
CA ASN A 95 -9.40 13.43 11.36
C ASN A 95 -8.04 12.82 11.01
N THR A 96 -7.89 12.27 9.78
CA THR A 96 -6.65 11.64 9.36
C THR A 96 -6.39 11.90 7.86
N VAL A 97 -5.15 12.28 7.55
CA VAL A 97 -4.67 12.46 6.18
C VAL A 97 -3.68 11.36 5.84
N PHE A 98 -3.91 10.66 4.75
CA PHE A 98 -2.97 9.69 4.16
C PHE A 98 -2.19 10.43 3.07
N PHE A 99 -1.03 10.92 3.45
CA PHE A 99 -0.18 11.78 2.62
C PHE A 99 0.83 10.97 1.84
N GLN A 100 0.76 11.02 0.51
CA GLN A 100 1.69 10.27 -0.35
C GLN A 100 3.08 10.90 -0.32
N VAL A 101 3.98 10.30 0.46
CA VAL A 101 5.35 10.78 0.64
C VAL A 101 6.34 10.18 -0.35
N LYS A 102 6.01 8.99 -0.89
CA LYS A 102 6.83 8.28 -1.90
C LYS A 102 5.91 7.80 -3.03
N PRO A 103 5.63 8.67 -4.03
CA PRO A 103 4.80 8.29 -5.17
C PRO A 103 5.53 7.40 -6.18
N ASP A 104 6.85 7.45 -6.17
CA ASP A 104 7.78 6.71 -7.03
C ASP A 104 9.10 6.48 -6.26
N SER A 105 10.25 6.48 -6.91
CA SER A 105 11.56 6.36 -6.28
C SER A 105 12.15 7.69 -5.81
N THR A 106 11.32 8.68 -5.54
CA THR A 106 11.68 10.00 -5.01
C THR A 106 10.97 10.30 -3.70
N ALA A 107 11.46 11.27 -2.95
CA ALA A 107 11.00 11.56 -1.60
C ALA A 107 10.42 12.96 -1.45
N LEU A 108 9.36 13.07 -0.65
CA LEU A 108 8.82 14.34 -0.16
C LEU A 108 9.32 14.68 1.26
N TRP A 109 10.43 14.10 1.66
CA TRP A 109 11.11 14.37 2.93
C TRP A 109 12.61 14.42 2.71
N SER A 110 13.37 14.94 3.68
CA SER A 110 14.83 14.97 3.62
C SER A 110 15.41 13.57 3.80
N SER A 111 15.54 12.83 2.70
CA SER A 111 16.03 11.45 2.68
C SER A 111 17.54 11.40 2.43
N LYS A 112 18.20 10.45 3.09
CA LYS A 112 19.58 10.06 2.79
C LYS A 112 19.66 8.90 1.80
N ILE A 113 18.52 8.37 1.37
CA ILE A 113 18.40 7.18 0.50
C ILE A 113 17.85 7.57 -0.87
N LEU A 114 16.83 8.43 -0.89
CA LEU A 114 16.11 8.85 -2.10
C LEU A 114 16.44 10.30 -2.47
N PRO A 115 16.45 10.64 -3.78
CA PRO A 115 16.49 12.03 -4.22
C PRO A 115 15.14 12.72 -3.94
N TRP A 116 15.16 14.06 -3.87
CA TRP A 116 13.96 14.87 -3.79
C TRP A 116 13.05 14.65 -4.99
N SER A 117 11.76 14.66 -4.75
CA SER A 117 10.74 14.51 -5.81
C SER A 117 10.74 15.71 -6.77
N ASP A 118 10.69 15.40 -8.06
CA ASP A 118 10.47 16.38 -9.13
C ASP A 118 9.07 17.00 -9.10
N MET A 119 8.12 16.42 -8.36
CA MET A 119 6.81 17.04 -8.14
C MET A 119 6.93 18.39 -7.44
N LEU A 120 7.96 18.56 -6.61
CA LEU A 120 8.19 19.78 -5.83
C LEU A 120 8.83 20.93 -6.62
N THR A 121 9.70 20.60 -7.58
CA THR A 121 10.54 21.58 -8.26
C THR A 121 10.54 21.47 -9.79
N GLY A 122 10.11 20.36 -10.33
CA GLY A 122 10.26 19.97 -11.73
C GLY A 122 11.54 19.17 -12.02
N ASN A 123 12.45 19.03 -11.06
CA ASN A 123 13.71 18.32 -11.24
C ASN A 123 13.96 17.31 -10.12
N ILE A 124 14.22 16.05 -10.48
CA ILE A 124 14.60 15.01 -9.51
C ILE A 124 15.91 15.43 -8.82
N GLY A 125 15.90 15.40 -7.50
CA GLY A 125 17.05 15.68 -6.65
C GLY A 125 17.23 17.14 -6.25
N GLU A 126 16.50 18.08 -6.85
CA GLU A 126 16.56 19.49 -6.47
C GLU A 126 15.88 19.72 -5.13
N TYR A 127 16.61 20.32 -4.20
CA TYR A 127 16.09 20.68 -2.88
C TYR A 127 14.97 21.72 -3.02
N PRO A 128 13.76 21.45 -2.49
CA PRO A 128 12.61 22.35 -2.67
C PRO A 128 12.64 23.62 -1.81
N GLY A 129 13.65 23.77 -0.92
CA GLY A 129 13.77 24.90 -0.02
C GLY A 129 13.10 24.72 1.35
N TYR A 130 12.43 23.61 1.56
CA TYR A 130 11.79 23.21 2.82
C TYR A 130 11.57 21.70 2.82
N ASP A 131 11.18 21.14 3.97
CA ASP A 131 10.83 19.72 4.11
C ASP A 131 9.29 19.57 4.09
N PRO A 132 8.71 19.08 2.97
CA PRO A 132 7.24 18.98 2.85
C PRO A 132 6.59 18.06 3.89
N LEU A 133 7.22 16.93 4.21
CA LEU A 133 6.65 16.03 5.22
C LEU A 133 6.65 16.66 6.61
N GLN A 134 7.74 17.31 7.01
CA GLN A 134 7.78 18.02 8.29
C GLN A 134 6.74 19.14 8.33
N PHE A 135 6.59 19.89 7.25
CA PHE A 135 5.58 20.96 7.15
C PHE A 135 4.15 20.40 7.25
N MET A 136 3.86 19.30 6.56
CA MET A 136 2.57 18.61 6.65
C MET A 136 2.29 18.18 8.11
N LEU A 137 3.25 17.55 8.75
CA LEU A 137 3.09 17.07 10.13
C LEU A 137 2.83 18.21 11.10
N ASP A 138 3.60 19.28 11.02
CA ASP A 138 3.44 20.45 11.89
C ASP A 138 2.04 21.07 11.72
N GLU A 139 1.62 21.28 10.50
CA GLU A 139 0.34 21.94 10.20
C GLU A 139 -0.86 21.03 10.47
N ALA A 140 -0.76 19.74 10.18
CA ALA A 140 -1.82 18.78 10.47
C ALA A 140 -2.00 18.58 11.99
N HIS A 141 -0.93 18.38 12.73
CA HIS A 141 -0.98 18.17 14.17
C HIS A 141 -1.50 19.41 14.92
N LYS A 142 -1.16 20.62 14.49
CA LYS A 142 -1.77 21.86 15.04
C LYS A 142 -3.30 21.84 14.96
N ARG A 143 -3.87 21.18 13.96
CA ARG A 143 -5.31 21.06 13.73
C ARG A 143 -5.93 19.82 14.35
N GLY A 144 -5.14 19.01 15.04
CA GLY A 144 -5.57 17.73 15.61
C GLY A 144 -5.79 16.63 14.56
N LEU A 145 -5.23 16.79 13.35
CA LEU A 145 -5.28 15.81 12.29
C LEU A 145 -4.10 14.84 12.43
N LYS A 146 -4.35 13.55 12.28
CA LYS A 146 -3.30 12.54 12.16
C LYS A 146 -2.79 12.48 10.73
N VAL A 147 -1.54 12.05 10.57
CA VAL A 147 -0.90 11.87 9.27
C VAL A 147 -0.31 10.47 9.17
N HIS A 148 -0.78 9.72 8.18
CA HIS A 148 -0.16 8.48 7.76
C HIS A 148 0.68 8.72 6.53
N ALA A 149 1.94 8.32 6.56
CA ALA A 149 2.83 8.40 5.41
C ALA A 149 2.49 7.28 4.42
N TRP A 150 2.06 7.65 3.23
CA TRP A 150 1.70 6.72 2.18
C TRP A 150 2.86 6.52 1.22
N PHE A 151 3.25 5.25 1.04
CA PHE A 151 4.31 4.80 0.14
C PHE A 151 3.71 3.95 -0.98
N ASN A 152 4.11 4.21 -2.21
CA ASN A 152 4.11 3.17 -3.23
C ASN A 152 5.46 2.43 -3.10
N PRO A 153 5.48 1.14 -2.72
CA PRO A 153 6.74 0.50 -2.34
C PRO A 153 7.69 0.23 -3.50
N TYR A 154 7.19 -0.16 -4.67
CA TYR A 154 8.01 -0.67 -5.78
C TYR A 154 8.19 0.28 -6.95
N ARG A 155 7.31 1.26 -7.13
CA ARG A 155 7.36 2.14 -8.30
C ARG A 155 8.65 2.95 -8.35
N VAL A 156 9.31 2.93 -9.49
CA VAL A 156 10.46 3.76 -9.81
C VAL A 156 10.05 5.01 -10.56
N SER A 157 9.16 4.85 -11.54
CA SER A 157 8.63 5.96 -12.34
C SER A 157 7.22 5.69 -12.85
N THR A 158 6.52 6.72 -13.27
CA THR A 158 5.16 6.64 -13.82
C THR A 158 5.11 6.36 -15.30
N ASN A 159 6.26 6.41 -15.99
CA ASN A 159 6.40 6.06 -17.41
C ASN A 159 7.85 5.66 -17.72
N THR A 160 8.09 5.20 -18.94
CA THR A 160 9.41 4.77 -19.44
C THR A 160 9.93 5.67 -20.56
N LYS A 161 9.47 6.91 -20.65
CA LYS A 161 9.85 7.87 -21.69
C LYS A 161 11.33 8.25 -21.61
N PRO A 162 11.97 8.60 -22.75
CA PRO A 162 13.36 9.06 -22.75
C PRO A 162 13.64 10.24 -21.79
N SER A 163 12.69 11.16 -21.67
CA SER A 163 12.79 12.29 -20.73
C SER A 163 12.80 11.84 -19.25
N THR A 164 12.04 10.81 -18.93
CA THR A 164 12.02 10.21 -17.59
C THR A 164 13.33 9.49 -17.29
N ILE A 165 13.85 8.72 -18.25
CA ILE A 165 15.15 8.05 -18.13
C ILE A 165 16.27 9.09 -17.91
N ALA A 166 16.26 10.18 -18.67
CA ALA A 166 17.22 11.26 -18.51
C ALA A 166 17.12 11.92 -17.12
N ALA A 167 15.91 12.13 -16.63
CA ALA A 167 15.68 12.68 -15.28
C ALA A 167 16.17 11.74 -14.17
N LEU A 168 15.92 10.43 -14.29
CA LEU A 168 16.40 9.42 -13.34
C LEU A 168 17.92 9.29 -13.33
N ASN A 169 18.57 9.52 -14.45
CA ASN A 169 20.04 9.47 -14.57
C ASN A 169 20.75 10.75 -14.11
N ARG A 170 19.99 11.80 -13.79
CA ARG A 170 20.60 13.07 -13.36
C ARG A 170 21.25 12.94 -12.00
N THR A 171 22.51 13.37 -11.90
CA THR A 171 23.33 13.32 -10.67
C THR A 171 23.90 14.70 -10.28
N SER A 172 23.37 15.77 -10.87
CA SER A 172 23.91 17.12 -10.71
C SER A 172 23.59 17.80 -9.37
N TYR A 173 22.68 17.23 -8.59
CA TYR A 173 22.31 17.76 -7.28
C TYR A 173 23.03 17.03 -6.14
N LYS A 174 23.26 17.74 -5.03
CA LYS A 174 23.87 17.17 -3.82
C LYS A 174 22.88 16.34 -3.00
N THR A 175 22.25 15.37 -3.62
CA THR A 175 21.29 14.44 -3.01
C THR A 175 21.60 13.03 -3.48
N PRO A 176 21.10 12.00 -2.83
CA PRO A 176 21.28 10.64 -3.33
C PRO A 176 20.82 10.53 -4.79
N SER A 177 21.55 9.79 -5.59
CA SER A 177 21.10 9.43 -6.94
C SER A 177 19.94 8.45 -6.86
N SER A 178 19.13 8.37 -7.93
CA SER A 178 17.99 7.47 -7.95
C SER A 178 18.41 6.00 -7.87
N VAL A 179 17.51 5.14 -7.40
CA VAL A 179 17.71 3.67 -7.41
C VAL A 179 17.92 3.13 -8.81
N TYR A 180 17.39 3.80 -9.81
CA TYR A 180 17.60 3.47 -11.23
C TYR A 180 19.07 3.52 -11.63
N VAL A 181 19.83 4.49 -11.08
CA VAL A 181 21.27 4.63 -11.29
C VAL A 181 22.07 3.72 -10.37
N GLN A 182 21.68 3.64 -9.10
CA GLN A 182 22.43 2.88 -8.08
C GLN A 182 22.29 1.37 -8.25
N HIS A 183 21.11 0.90 -8.64
CA HIS A 183 20.76 -0.51 -8.74
C HIS A 183 19.93 -0.81 -9.99
N PRO A 184 20.49 -0.59 -11.19
CA PRO A 184 19.77 -0.89 -12.45
C PRO A 184 19.37 -2.37 -12.55
N GLU A 185 20.10 -3.26 -11.87
CA GLU A 185 19.82 -4.69 -11.81
C GLU A 185 18.53 -5.05 -11.05
N TRP A 186 17.98 -4.12 -10.26
CA TRP A 186 16.71 -4.31 -9.57
C TRP A 186 15.50 -3.87 -10.37
N VAL A 187 15.72 -3.10 -11.44
CA VAL A 187 14.66 -2.43 -12.19
C VAL A 187 14.07 -3.33 -13.25
N ARG A 188 12.73 -3.36 -13.31
CA ARG A 188 11.94 -4.07 -14.32
C ARG A 188 10.93 -3.12 -14.94
N ILE A 189 10.30 -3.58 -16.02
CA ILE A 189 9.18 -2.87 -16.67
C ILE A 189 7.89 -3.63 -16.34
N SER A 190 6.89 -2.91 -15.85
CA SER A 190 5.53 -3.38 -15.65
C SER A 190 4.59 -2.42 -16.40
N GLY A 191 3.98 -2.91 -17.48
CA GLY A 191 3.25 -2.05 -18.40
C GLY A 191 4.16 -0.98 -19.01
N ASP A 192 3.85 0.28 -18.77
CA ASP A 192 4.62 1.44 -19.22
C ASP A 192 5.44 2.11 -18.10
N ARG A 193 5.74 1.40 -17.01
CA ARG A 193 6.40 1.93 -15.81
C ARG A 193 7.64 1.16 -15.45
N PHE A 194 8.61 1.86 -14.86
CA PHE A 194 9.71 1.21 -14.16
C PHE A 194 9.31 0.88 -12.73
N VAL A 195 9.61 -0.34 -12.32
CA VAL A 195 9.33 -0.86 -10.96
C VAL A 195 10.54 -1.63 -10.45
N LEU A 196 10.65 -1.78 -9.13
CA LEU A 196 11.61 -2.68 -8.51
C LEU A 196 11.07 -4.11 -8.51
N ASP A 197 11.95 -5.08 -8.71
CA ASP A 197 11.60 -6.50 -8.70
C ASP A 197 11.33 -6.99 -7.26
N PRO A 198 10.10 -7.35 -6.91
CA PRO A 198 9.77 -7.82 -5.56
C PRO A 198 10.43 -9.16 -5.18
N GLY A 199 10.91 -9.90 -6.17
CA GLY A 199 11.58 -11.19 -5.97
C GLY A 199 13.03 -11.09 -5.52
N ILE A 200 13.62 -9.90 -5.53
CA ILE A 200 15.00 -9.66 -5.11
C ILE A 200 15.01 -9.30 -3.61
N PRO A 201 15.69 -10.11 -2.75
CA PRO A 201 15.70 -9.87 -1.31
C PRO A 201 16.25 -8.48 -0.92
N GLU A 202 17.28 -8.00 -1.60
CA GLU A 202 17.89 -6.70 -1.35
C GLU A 202 16.92 -5.53 -1.63
N VAL A 203 15.97 -5.71 -2.54
CA VAL A 203 14.90 -4.74 -2.79
C VAL A 203 14.00 -4.59 -1.56
N ARG A 204 13.62 -5.70 -0.92
CA ARG A 204 12.83 -5.67 0.32
C ARG A 204 13.59 -4.98 1.46
N ASP A 205 14.87 -5.23 1.58
CA ASP A 205 15.73 -4.57 2.58
C ASP A 205 15.81 -3.07 2.33
N TRP A 206 15.95 -2.68 1.07
CA TRP A 206 16.00 -1.26 0.68
C TRP A 206 14.68 -0.54 0.98
N ILE A 207 13.54 -1.12 0.61
CA ILE A 207 12.22 -0.56 0.91
C ILE A 207 12.02 -0.41 2.42
N THR A 208 12.42 -1.42 3.18
CA THR A 208 12.34 -1.40 4.64
C THR A 208 13.16 -0.26 5.24
N LYS A 209 14.36 -0.02 4.74
CA LYS A 209 15.21 1.11 5.15
C LYS A 209 14.56 2.45 4.83
N VAL A 210 13.96 2.59 3.67
CA VAL A 210 13.25 3.82 3.26
C VAL A 210 12.10 4.13 4.22
N VAL A 211 11.27 3.14 4.53
CA VAL A 211 10.15 3.29 5.49
C VAL A 211 10.69 3.62 6.89
N THR A 212 11.70 2.91 7.34
CA THR A 212 12.30 3.09 8.67
C THR A 212 12.92 4.48 8.83
N GLU A 213 13.50 5.04 7.77
CA GLU A 213 14.03 6.41 7.79
C GLU A 213 12.93 7.42 8.12
N VAL A 214 11.75 7.29 7.52
CA VAL A 214 10.60 8.17 7.81
C VAL A 214 10.13 7.97 9.24
N VAL A 215 9.93 6.74 9.66
CA VAL A 215 9.44 6.43 11.02
C VAL A 215 10.41 6.93 12.09
N ALA A 216 11.71 6.76 11.88
CA ALA A 216 12.73 7.16 12.84
C ALA A 216 12.85 8.69 12.98
N ASN A 217 12.70 9.43 11.87
CA ASN A 217 13.03 10.86 11.81
C ASN A 217 11.82 11.80 11.84
N TYR A 218 10.59 11.27 11.70
CA TYR A 218 9.38 12.09 11.62
C TYR A 218 8.30 11.56 12.56
N PRO A 219 7.50 12.45 13.18
CA PRO A 219 6.42 12.05 14.08
C PRO A 219 5.16 11.66 13.31
N VAL A 220 5.29 10.73 12.34
CA VAL A 220 4.14 10.18 11.62
C VAL A 220 3.28 9.32 12.55
N ASP A 221 1.96 9.36 12.37
CA ASP A 221 1.03 8.56 13.16
C ASP A 221 0.91 7.14 12.61
N GLY A 222 1.21 6.96 11.33
CA GLY A 222 1.18 5.66 10.67
C GLY A 222 1.93 5.64 9.35
N VAL A 223 2.03 4.43 8.82
CA VAL A 223 2.57 4.11 7.48
C VAL A 223 1.52 3.32 6.73
N GLN A 224 1.31 3.64 5.47
CA GLN A 224 0.40 2.90 4.59
C GLN A 224 1.08 2.55 3.27
N PHE A 225 0.92 1.29 2.83
CA PHE A 225 1.15 0.88 1.46
C PHE A 225 -0.17 0.88 0.68
N ASP A 226 -0.10 1.19 -0.61
CA ASP A 226 -1.23 1.13 -1.53
C ASP A 226 -1.48 -0.30 -2.06
N ASP A 227 -2.08 -0.43 -3.24
CA ASP A 227 -2.45 -1.71 -3.85
C ASP A 227 -1.45 -2.20 -4.90
N TYR A 228 -0.34 -1.48 -5.11
CA TYR A 228 0.66 -1.80 -6.13
C TYR A 228 1.76 -2.68 -5.57
N PHE A 229 1.68 -3.98 -5.90
CA PHE A 229 2.69 -4.97 -5.53
C PHE A 229 3.41 -5.51 -6.77
N TYR A 230 3.03 -6.67 -7.31
CA TYR A 230 3.66 -7.23 -8.50
C TYR A 230 3.20 -6.62 -9.83
N ALA A 231 2.01 -6.06 -9.88
CA ALA A 231 1.45 -5.48 -11.08
C ALA A 231 1.00 -4.04 -10.81
N GLU A 232 1.31 -3.13 -11.73
CA GLU A 232 0.84 -1.75 -11.71
C GLU A 232 -0.61 -1.63 -12.23
N SER A 233 -1.05 -2.62 -13.00
CA SER A 233 -2.42 -2.79 -13.45
C SER A 233 -2.70 -4.26 -13.75
N PRO A 234 -3.97 -4.69 -13.77
CA PRO A 234 -4.32 -6.06 -14.13
C PRO A 234 -3.69 -6.49 -15.45
N GLY A 235 -3.04 -7.65 -15.44
CA GLY A 235 -2.37 -8.22 -16.62
C GLY A 235 -1.00 -7.63 -16.96
N SER A 236 -0.50 -6.65 -16.22
CA SER A 236 0.82 -6.01 -16.46
C SER A 236 1.94 -6.58 -15.60
N ALA A 237 1.93 -7.88 -15.33
CA ALA A 237 2.97 -8.52 -14.53
C ALA A 237 4.36 -8.28 -15.14
N LEU A 238 5.33 -7.94 -14.28
CA LEU A 238 6.71 -7.70 -14.69
C LEU A 238 7.41 -8.99 -15.12
N ASN A 239 8.47 -8.86 -15.94
CA ASN A 239 9.34 -9.97 -16.29
C ASN A 239 10.36 -10.22 -15.20
N ASP A 240 10.06 -11.18 -14.33
CA ASP A 240 10.89 -11.61 -13.21
C ASP A 240 11.51 -13.01 -13.42
N ALA A 241 11.68 -13.43 -14.69
CA ALA A 241 12.20 -14.75 -15.01
C ALA A 241 13.60 -15.00 -14.41
N GLN A 242 14.45 -13.99 -14.35
CA GLN A 242 15.78 -14.11 -13.77
C GLN A 242 15.74 -14.34 -12.26
N SER A 243 14.97 -13.53 -11.54
CA SER A 243 14.83 -13.68 -10.09
C SER A 243 14.09 -14.96 -9.71
N TRP A 244 13.12 -15.40 -10.52
CA TRP A 244 12.47 -16.69 -10.36
C TRP A 244 13.48 -17.84 -10.44
N ARG A 245 14.37 -17.84 -11.45
CA ARG A 245 15.42 -18.87 -11.56
C ARG A 245 16.37 -18.86 -10.37
N GLN A 246 16.68 -17.66 -9.86
CA GLN A 246 17.66 -17.49 -8.78
C GLN A 246 17.08 -17.81 -7.41
N TYR A 247 15.83 -17.44 -7.13
CA TYR A 247 15.24 -17.47 -5.79
C TYR A 247 13.97 -18.34 -5.68
N GLY A 248 13.47 -18.86 -6.79
CA GLY A 248 12.19 -19.57 -6.80
C GLY A 248 12.27 -21.07 -6.46
N GLN A 249 13.44 -21.60 -6.15
CA GLN A 249 13.59 -23.02 -5.82
C GLN A 249 12.83 -23.38 -4.54
N GLY A 250 12.15 -24.53 -4.56
CA GLY A 250 11.37 -25.01 -3.43
C GLY A 250 9.93 -24.56 -3.39
N PHE A 251 9.51 -23.65 -4.29
CA PHE A 251 8.11 -23.26 -4.42
C PHE A 251 7.38 -24.11 -5.45
N ALA A 252 6.12 -24.46 -5.14
CA ALA A 252 5.28 -25.26 -6.02
C ALA A 252 4.95 -24.55 -7.34
N SER A 253 4.85 -23.22 -7.29
CA SER A 253 4.57 -22.38 -8.47
C SER A 253 5.23 -21.02 -8.36
N LYS A 254 5.39 -20.36 -9.51
CA LYS A 254 5.86 -18.96 -9.57
C LYS A 254 4.89 -18.01 -8.86
N ALA A 255 3.60 -18.29 -8.94
CA ALA A 255 2.58 -17.49 -8.26
C ALA A 255 2.71 -17.58 -6.73
N ASP A 256 2.98 -18.76 -6.19
CA ASP A 256 3.21 -18.93 -4.74
C ASP A 256 4.49 -18.24 -4.29
N TRP A 257 5.53 -18.29 -5.09
CA TRP A 257 6.78 -17.57 -4.83
C TRP A 257 6.56 -16.05 -4.83
N ARG A 258 5.81 -15.51 -5.78
CA ARG A 258 5.47 -14.08 -5.82
C ARG A 258 4.69 -13.66 -4.57
N ARG A 259 3.67 -14.42 -4.17
CA ARG A 259 2.91 -14.13 -2.93
C ARG A 259 3.79 -14.20 -1.69
N HIS A 260 4.71 -15.17 -1.64
CA HIS A 260 5.71 -15.24 -0.57
C HIS A 260 6.57 -13.97 -0.53
N ASN A 261 7.07 -13.49 -1.65
CA ASN A 261 7.90 -12.28 -1.72
C ASN A 261 7.15 -11.04 -1.21
N THR A 262 5.90 -10.88 -1.61
CA THR A 262 5.06 -9.78 -1.13
C THR A 262 4.83 -9.87 0.38
N GLN A 263 4.54 -11.07 0.87
CA GLN A 263 4.37 -11.30 2.31
C GLN A 263 5.65 -11.01 3.10
N GLN A 264 6.81 -11.39 2.58
CA GLN A 264 8.09 -11.11 3.24
C GLN A 264 8.34 -9.61 3.40
N LEU A 265 7.99 -8.81 2.41
CA LEU A 265 8.04 -7.34 2.54
C LEU A 265 7.16 -6.86 3.69
N ILE A 266 5.91 -7.32 3.74
CA ILE A 266 4.96 -6.91 4.78
C ILE A 266 5.45 -7.33 6.18
N VAL A 267 5.94 -8.55 6.33
CA VAL A 267 6.53 -9.03 7.59
C VAL A 267 7.72 -8.16 8.00
N GLN A 268 8.63 -7.92 7.09
CA GLN A 268 9.87 -7.19 7.35
C GLN A 268 9.60 -5.74 7.73
N VAL A 269 8.72 -5.06 7.00
CA VAL A 269 8.32 -3.66 7.28
C VAL A 269 7.56 -3.56 8.60
N SER A 270 6.61 -4.47 8.84
CA SER A 270 5.85 -4.51 10.10
C SER A 270 6.77 -4.61 11.32
N ARG A 271 7.74 -5.52 11.28
CA ARG A 271 8.73 -5.69 12.34
C ARG A 271 9.60 -4.45 12.53
N ALA A 272 10.10 -3.91 11.44
CA ALA A 272 10.98 -2.75 11.47
C ALA A 272 10.29 -1.51 12.06
N ILE A 273 9.04 -1.27 11.71
CA ILE A 273 8.24 -0.19 12.29
C ILE A 273 8.09 -0.37 13.80
N LYS A 274 7.70 -1.57 14.25
CA LYS A 274 7.49 -1.85 15.68
C LYS A 274 8.79 -1.76 16.49
N GLN A 275 9.91 -2.14 15.91
CA GLN A 275 11.22 -2.01 16.54
C GLN A 275 11.68 -0.54 16.62
N THR A 276 11.30 0.28 15.65
CA THR A 276 11.71 1.70 15.59
C THR A 276 10.81 2.57 16.47
N LYS A 277 9.49 2.49 16.29
CA LYS A 277 8.47 3.20 17.09
C LYS A 277 7.22 2.34 17.21
N PRO A 278 7.00 1.66 18.35
CA PRO A 278 5.91 0.69 18.52
C PRO A 278 4.50 1.27 18.32
N ASN A 279 4.33 2.57 18.55
CA ASN A 279 3.04 3.25 18.44
C ASN A 279 2.69 3.71 17.03
N VAL A 280 3.63 3.66 16.09
CA VAL A 280 3.35 3.98 14.69
C VAL A 280 2.58 2.83 14.05
N GLU A 281 1.42 3.13 13.51
CA GLU A 281 0.54 2.15 12.88
C GLU A 281 1.07 1.76 11.50
N PHE A 282 0.85 0.50 11.12
CA PHE A 282 1.13 0.01 9.78
C PHE A 282 -0.12 -0.59 9.17
N GLY A 283 -0.49 -0.12 7.98
CA GLY A 283 -1.63 -0.63 7.23
C GLY A 283 -1.37 -0.70 5.74
N VAL A 284 -2.28 -1.38 5.08
CA VAL A 284 -2.29 -1.54 3.62
C VAL A 284 -3.67 -1.16 3.09
N SER A 285 -3.70 -0.49 1.94
CA SER A 285 -4.93 -0.22 1.18
C SER A 285 -4.94 -1.07 -0.10
N PRO A 286 -5.40 -2.33 -0.02
CA PRO A 286 -5.38 -3.24 -1.16
C PRO A 286 -6.57 -3.05 -2.08
N ALA A 287 -6.57 -3.75 -3.22
CA ALA A 287 -7.77 -3.95 -4.02
C ALA A 287 -8.92 -4.49 -3.15
N GLY A 288 -10.14 -4.04 -3.43
CA GLY A 288 -11.33 -4.41 -2.65
C GLY A 288 -11.67 -5.88 -2.69
N VAL A 289 -11.31 -6.59 -3.75
CA VAL A 289 -11.51 -8.04 -3.90
C VAL A 289 -10.21 -8.77 -3.54
N TRP A 290 -10.24 -9.59 -2.50
CA TRP A 290 -9.15 -10.51 -2.20
C TRP A 290 -9.10 -11.65 -3.21
N ARG A 291 -10.17 -12.44 -3.29
CA ARG A 291 -10.44 -13.47 -4.30
C ARG A 291 -11.93 -13.54 -4.56
N ASN A 292 -12.28 -13.97 -5.76
CA ASN A 292 -13.66 -14.28 -6.11
C ASN A 292 -14.02 -15.70 -5.60
N ARG A 293 -15.23 -15.87 -5.11
CA ARG A 293 -15.74 -17.16 -4.59
C ARG A 293 -15.65 -18.29 -5.61
N SER A 294 -15.71 -17.97 -6.89
CA SER A 294 -15.57 -18.97 -7.98
C SER A 294 -14.17 -19.61 -8.01
N PHE A 295 -13.16 -18.95 -7.47
CA PHE A 295 -11.78 -19.46 -7.39
C PHE A 295 -11.42 -20.00 -6.00
N ASP A 296 -12.07 -19.52 -4.96
CA ASP A 296 -11.83 -19.93 -3.58
C ASP A 296 -13.13 -19.80 -2.76
N PRO A 297 -13.62 -20.85 -2.10
CA PRO A 297 -14.84 -20.79 -1.30
C PRO A 297 -14.81 -19.72 -0.19
N ALA A 298 -13.63 -19.34 0.29
CA ALA A 298 -13.45 -18.27 1.27
C ALA A 298 -13.52 -16.87 0.65
N GLY A 299 -13.55 -16.75 -0.67
CA GLY A 299 -13.62 -15.50 -1.40
C GLY A 299 -14.99 -14.82 -1.31
N SER A 300 -15.05 -13.60 -1.81
CA SER A 300 -16.28 -12.82 -1.90
C SER A 300 -17.13 -13.24 -3.11
N ASP A 301 -18.45 -13.00 -3.02
CA ASP A 301 -19.37 -13.20 -4.13
C ASP A 301 -19.24 -12.05 -5.15
N THR A 302 -18.15 -12.10 -5.90
CA THR A 302 -17.72 -11.06 -6.85
C THR A 302 -17.14 -11.67 -8.11
N ARG A 303 -16.95 -10.84 -9.12
CA ARG A 303 -16.31 -11.14 -10.41
C ARG A 303 -15.41 -9.95 -10.80
N GLY A 304 -14.40 -9.71 -10.00
CA GLY A 304 -13.48 -8.57 -10.18
C GLY A 304 -12.01 -8.99 -10.17
N ALA A 305 -11.15 -8.04 -10.52
CA ALA A 305 -9.71 -8.18 -10.36
C ALA A 305 -9.39 -8.41 -8.87
N ALA A 306 -8.63 -9.48 -8.59
CA ALA A 306 -8.39 -9.95 -7.23
C ALA A 306 -6.93 -9.77 -6.83
N ALA A 307 -6.70 -9.25 -5.63
CA ALA A 307 -5.35 -9.00 -5.12
C ALA A 307 -4.49 -10.28 -5.07
N TYR A 308 -5.05 -11.38 -4.61
CA TYR A 308 -4.38 -12.66 -4.52
C TYR A 308 -3.89 -13.18 -5.87
N ASP A 309 -4.76 -13.11 -6.88
CA ASP A 309 -4.52 -13.72 -8.19
C ASP A 309 -3.73 -12.81 -9.14
N GLU A 310 -3.92 -11.50 -9.06
CA GLU A 310 -3.36 -10.55 -10.03
C GLU A 310 -2.22 -9.69 -9.47
N SER A 311 -2.26 -9.33 -8.20
CA SER A 311 -1.20 -8.56 -7.53
C SER A 311 -0.27 -9.45 -6.71
N TYR A 312 -0.56 -10.73 -6.60
CA TYR A 312 0.16 -11.70 -5.78
C TYR A 312 0.30 -11.23 -4.32
N ALA A 313 -0.79 -10.68 -3.82
CA ALA A 313 -0.92 -10.14 -2.47
C ALA A 313 -2.01 -10.89 -1.71
N ASP A 314 -1.61 -11.74 -0.77
CA ASP A 314 -2.55 -12.49 0.09
C ASP A 314 -2.96 -11.64 1.30
N THR A 315 -3.72 -10.58 1.01
CA THR A 315 -4.09 -9.57 1.99
C THR A 315 -4.95 -10.11 3.12
N ARG A 316 -5.77 -11.13 2.86
CA ARG A 316 -6.53 -11.84 3.89
C ARG A 316 -5.58 -12.53 4.89
N GLN A 317 -4.54 -13.21 4.40
CA GLN A 317 -3.56 -13.87 5.25
C GLN A 317 -2.78 -12.86 6.12
N TRP A 318 -2.43 -11.69 5.59
CA TRP A 318 -1.74 -10.67 6.36
C TRP A 318 -2.56 -10.21 7.57
N VAL A 319 -3.87 -10.07 7.39
CA VAL A 319 -4.80 -9.76 8.49
C VAL A 319 -4.85 -10.91 9.50
N GLN A 320 -5.02 -12.14 9.02
CA GLN A 320 -5.12 -13.32 9.89
C GLN A 320 -3.85 -13.57 10.71
N GLN A 321 -2.68 -13.24 10.17
CA GLN A 321 -1.39 -13.36 10.84
C GLN A 321 -1.03 -12.18 11.74
N GLY A 322 -1.89 -11.16 11.82
CA GLY A 322 -1.66 -10.00 12.68
C GLY A 322 -0.50 -9.10 12.24
N LEU A 323 -0.20 -9.08 10.93
CA LEU A 323 0.91 -8.28 10.39
C LEU A 323 0.58 -6.79 10.27
N LEU A 324 -0.70 -6.44 10.28
CA LEU A 324 -1.20 -5.10 10.02
C LEU A 324 -1.97 -4.57 11.24
N ASP A 325 -1.80 -3.29 11.55
CA ASP A 325 -2.64 -2.59 12.53
C ASP A 325 -4.02 -2.26 11.93
N TYR A 326 -4.07 -1.99 10.63
CA TYR A 326 -5.32 -1.80 9.91
C TYR A 326 -5.22 -2.26 8.45
N ILE A 327 -6.38 -2.48 7.84
CA ILE A 327 -6.53 -2.71 6.41
C ILE A 327 -7.60 -1.74 5.89
N ALA A 328 -7.34 -1.15 4.72
CA ALA A 328 -8.22 -0.17 4.10
C ALA A 328 -8.53 -0.57 2.65
N PRO A 329 -9.36 -1.61 2.44
CA PRO A 329 -9.67 -2.09 1.09
C PRO A 329 -10.39 -1.02 0.29
N GLN A 330 -10.02 -0.89 -0.99
CA GLN A 330 -10.59 0.05 -1.94
C GLN A 330 -11.88 -0.53 -2.52
N ILE A 331 -13.02 -0.19 -1.93
CA ILE A 331 -14.33 -0.69 -2.36
C ILE A 331 -15.01 0.39 -3.21
N TYR A 332 -14.54 0.53 -4.44
CA TYR A 332 -14.84 1.66 -5.33
C TYR A 332 -16.01 1.39 -6.27
N TRP A 333 -17.06 0.73 -5.78
CA TRP A 333 -18.27 0.39 -6.54
C TRP A 333 -19.54 0.74 -5.75
N PRO A 334 -20.65 1.03 -6.47
CA PRO A 334 -21.94 1.24 -5.81
C PRO A 334 -22.56 -0.10 -5.37
N PHE A 335 -23.61 -0.01 -4.59
CA PHE A 335 -24.42 -1.18 -4.20
C PHE A 335 -25.00 -1.92 -5.42
N SER A 336 -25.29 -1.22 -6.51
CA SER A 336 -25.90 -1.77 -7.72
C SER A 336 -24.93 -2.51 -8.64
N ARG A 337 -23.62 -2.49 -8.35
CA ARG A 337 -22.63 -3.14 -9.20
C ARG A 337 -22.55 -4.64 -8.92
N ASP A 338 -23.29 -5.47 -9.66
CA ASP A 338 -23.39 -6.91 -9.43
C ASP A 338 -22.04 -7.64 -9.34
N ALA A 339 -21.06 -7.23 -10.17
CA ALA A 339 -19.74 -7.85 -10.19
C ALA A 339 -18.93 -7.57 -8.93
N ALA A 340 -19.23 -6.49 -8.21
CA ALA A 340 -18.46 -6.07 -7.04
C ALA A 340 -19.32 -5.14 -6.16
N ARG A 341 -20.38 -5.67 -5.57
CA ARG A 341 -21.30 -4.90 -4.73
C ARG A 341 -20.59 -4.36 -3.50
N TYR A 342 -20.80 -3.09 -3.20
CA TYR A 342 -20.22 -2.43 -2.04
C TYR A 342 -20.56 -3.13 -0.73
N ASP A 343 -21.82 -3.48 -0.51
CA ASP A 343 -22.28 -4.15 0.71
C ASP A 343 -21.72 -5.56 0.87
N VAL A 344 -21.62 -6.31 -0.22
CA VAL A 344 -21.04 -7.66 -0.22
C VAL A 344 -19.58 -7.61 0.22
N LEU A 345 -18.80 -6.73 -0.38
CA LEU A 345 -17.38 -6.61 -0.08
C LEU A 345 -17.12 -6.03 1.32
N THR A 346 -17.88 -5.04 1.73
CA THR A 346 -17.74 -4.44 3.08
C THR A 346 -18.02 -5.47 4.17
N ARG A 347 -19.08 -6.25 4.02
CA ARG A 347 -19.42 -7.33 4.97
C ARG A 347 -18.39 -8.45 4.94
N TRP A 348 -17.88 -8.80 3.76
CA TRP A 348 -16.82 -9.80 3.64
C TRP A 348 -15.56 -9.41 4.42
N TRP A 349 -15.09 -8.17 4.28
CA TRP A 349 -13.94 -7.67 5.04
C TRP A 349 -14.24 -7.55 6.54
N ALA A 350 -15.45 -7.16 6.92
CA ALA A 350 -15.86 -7.13 8.33
C ALA A 350 -15.77 -8.52 8.98
N ASP A 351 -16.14 -9.56 8.26
CA ASP A 351 -16.01 -10.95 8.72
C ASP A 351 -14.54 -11.39 8.81
N VAL A 352 -13.69 -10.98 7.87
CA VAL A 352 -12.26 -11.30 7.88
C VAL A 352 -11.55 -10.72 9.10
N VAL A 353 -11.82 -9.46 9.44
CA VAL A 353 -11.14 -8.80 10.57
C VAL A 353 -11.73 -9.18 11.94
N LYS A 354 -12.95 -9.69 11.99
CA LYS A 354 -13.68 -9.97 13.23
C LYS A 354 -12.89 -10.78 14.25
N PRO A 355 -12.21 -11.90 13.91
CA PRO A 355 -11.42 -12.68 14.85
C PRO A 355 -10.04 -12.10 15.15
N THR A 356 -9.72 -10.91 14.64
CA THR A 356 -8.38 -10.32 14.65
C THR A 356 -8.35 -9.00 15.42
N HIS A 357 -7.14 -8.45 15.58
CA HIS A 357 -6.93 -7.10 16.11
C HIS A 357 -6.79 -6.03 15.02
N THR A 358 -6.81 -6.43 13.75
CA THR A 358 -6.69 -5.51 12.62
C THR A 358 -7.94 -4.65 12.51
N ARG A 359 -7.79 -3.34 12.48
CA ARG A 359 -8.89 -2.42 12.23
C ARG A 359 -9.24 -2.38 10.75
N LEU A 360 -10.50 -2.16 10.46
CA LEU A 360 -11.01 -2.08 9.09
C LEU A 360 -11.49 -0.66 8.80
N TYR A 361 -10.90 -0.03 7.79
CA TYR A 361 -11.38 1.21 7.20
C TYR A 361 -11.80 0.94 5.77
N ILE A 362 -12.94 1.46 5.35
CA ILE A 362 -13.43 1.23 3.98
C ILE A 362 -13.06 2.43 3.10
N GLY A 363 -12.30 2.16 2.05
CA GLY A 363 -12.01 3.14 1.01
C GLY A 363 -13.20 3.35 0.09
N ILE A 364 -13.63 4.61 -0.08
CA ILE A 364 -14.75 5.01 -0.92
C ILE A 364 -14.24 5.78 -2.13
N ALA A 365 -14.87 5.51 -3.30
CA ALA A 365 -14.59 6.18 -4.56
C ALA A 365 -15.22 7.58 -4.63
N PHE A 366 -14.73 8.52 -3.84
CA PHE A 366 -15.28 9.88 -3.86
C PHE A 366 -15.09 10.57 -5.23
N TYR A 367 -14.09 10.16 -6.00
CA TYR A 367 -13.83 10.66 -7.36
C TYR A 367 -14.95 10.32 -8.36
N LYS A 368 -15.83 9.38 -8.04
CA LYS A 368 -16.99 9.02 -8.88
C LYS A 368 -18.23 9.85 -8.56
N VAL A 369 -18.26 10.50 -7.40
CA VAL A 369 -19.43 11.26 -6.93
C VAL A 369 -19.73 12.41 -7.89
N GLY A 370 -20.96 12.47 -8.39
CA GLY A 370 -21.39 13.46 -9.33
C GLY A 370 -20.92 13.25 -10.77
N GLU A 371 -20.09 12.25 -11.02
CA GLU A 371 -19.58 11.95 -12.38
C GLU A 371 -20.58 11.12 -13.18
N PRO A 372 -20.93 11.54 -14.40
CA PRO A 372 -21.81 10.75 -15.28
C PRO A 372 -21.18 9.42 -15.63
N SER A 373 -21.94 8.32 -15.42
CA SER A 373 -21.52 6.98 -15.78
C SER A 373 -22.71 6.15 -16.25
N LYS A 374 -22.59 5.56 -17.44
CA LYS A 374 -23.60 4.61 -17.94
C LYS A 374 -23.59 3.29 -17.17
N LYS A 375 -22.43 2.91 -16.63
CA LYS A 375 -22.27 1.65 -15.91
C LYS A 375 -22.63 1.76 -14.43
N GLU A 376 -22.53 2.96 -13.88
CA GLU A 376 -22.76 3.23 -12.46
C GLU A 376 -23.56 4.54 -12.31
N PRO A 377 -24.82 4.58 -12.76
CA PRO A 377 -25.62 5.82 -12.76
C PRO A 377 -25.94 6.35 -11.36
N ASP A 378 -25.83 5.51 -10.33
CA ASP A 378 -26.12 5.88 -8.94
C ASP A 378 -25.27 7.07 -8.47
N TRP A 379 -24.05 7.21 -9.00
CA TRP A 379 -23.14 8.29 -8.63
C TRP A 379 -23.58 9.68 -9.10
N THR A 380 -24.57 9.77 -9.97
CA THR A 380 -25.12 11.06 -10.47
C THR A 380 -26.47 11.44 -9.87
N VAL A 381 -27.21 10.48 -9.30
CA VAL A 381 -28.50 10.75 -8.68
C VAL A 381 -28.33 11.73 -7.53
N GLN A 382 -29.00 12.88 -7.60
CA GLN A 382 -28.90 13.94 -6.59
C GLN A 382 -27.44 14.24 -6.18
N GLY A 383 -26.56 14.38 -7.19
CA GLY A 383 -25.13 14.63 -6.95
C GLY A 383 -24.38 13.50 -6.27
N GLY A 384 -24.89 12.29 -6.32
CA GLY A 384 -24.29 11.11 -5.69
C GLY A 384 -24.56 10.96 -4.20
N VAL A 385 -25.33 11.86 -3.60
CA VAL A 385 -25.60 11.86 -2.15
C VAL A 385 -26.29 10.58 -1.68
N PRO A 386 -27.35 10.03 -2.34
CA PRO A 386 -28.00 8.81 -1.88
C PRO A 386 -27.06 7.62 -1.82
N GLU A 387 -26.19 7.43 -2.81
CA GLU A 387 -25.24 6.33 -2.82
C GLU A 387 -24.16 6.52 -1.74
N LEU A 388 -23.59 7.70 -1.63
CA LEU A 388 -22.63 8.02 -0.58
C LEU A 388 -23.23 7.79 0.81
N LYS A 389 -24.45 8.24 1.03
CA LYS A 389 -25.19 8.04 2.30
C LYS A 389 -25.34 6.55 2.61
N LYS A 390 -25.77 5.73 1.64
CA LYS A 390 -25.90 4.28 1.82
C LYS A 390 -24.59 3.64 2.25
N GLN A 391 -23.49 4.02 1.61
CA GLN A 391 -22.17 3.48 1.93
C GLN A 391 -21.72 3.87 3.34
N LEU A 392 -21.86 5.12 3.71
CA LEU A 392 -21.54 5.61 5.05
C LEU A 392 -22.43 5.00 6.14
N ASP A 393 -23.73 4.88 5.89
CA ASP A 393 -24.66 4.26 6.82
C ASP A 393 -24.31 2.79 7.06
N LEU A 394 -23.94 2.05 6.02
CA LEU A 394 -23.48 0.67 6.17
C LEU A 394 -22.19 0.60 6.99
N ASN A 395 -21.20 1.42 6.68
CA ASN A 395 -19.95 1.45 7.42
C ASN A 395 -20.18 1.71 8.91
N ASP A 396 -21.03 2.69 9.23
CA ASP A 396 -21.33 3.07 10.62
C ASP A 396 -22.16 2.02 11.36
N SER A 397 -22.93 1.22 10.63
CA SER A 397 -23.79 0.16 11.20
C SER A 397 -23.04 -1.13 11.57
N LEU A 398 -21.87 -1.35 10.99
CA LEU A 398 -21.11 -2.58 11.19
C LEU A 398 -20.07 -2.40 12.32
N PRO A 399 -20.13 -3.18 13.39
CA PRO A 399 -19.26 -2.99 14.57
C PRO A 399 -17.79 -3.23 14.28
N ASN A 400 -17.47 -4.00 13.24
CA ASN A 400 -16.10 -4.31 12.86
C ASN A 400 -15.54 -3.34 11.79
N VAL A 401 -16.31 -2.38 11.33
CA VAL A 401 -15.85 -1.27 10.49
C VAL A 401 -15.53 -0.08 11.37
N ASN A 402 -14.29 0.35 11.35
CA ASN A 402 -13.76 1.38 12.24
C ASN A 402 -13.68 2.76 11.58
N GLY A 403 -14.15 2.89 10.36
CA GLY A 403 -14.24 4.17 9.65
C GLY A 403 -14.13 4.07 8.14
N THR A 404 -14.00 5.25 7.56
CA THR A 404 -14.08 5.48 6.11
C THR A 404 -12.91 6.36 5.68
N ILE A 405 -12.36 6.08 4.50
CA ILE A 405 -11.34 6.92 3.87
C ILE A 405 -11.82 7.27 2.46
N LEU A 406 -11.81 8.56 2.13
CA LEU A 406 -12.26 9.07 0.83
C LEU A 406 -11.10 9.15 -0.16
N PHE A 407 -11.25 8.63 -1.35
CA PHE A 407 -10.31 8.78 -2.44
C PHE A 407 -10.86 9.75 -3.48
N ARG A 408 -10.34 10.96 -3.61
CA ARG A 408 -9.18 11.63 -3.01
C ARG A 408 -9.47 13.13 -2.81
N GLU A 409 -8.53 13.86 -2.23
CA GLU A 409 -8.71 15.21 -1.70
C GLU A 409 -9.18 16.25 -2.73
N ASP A 410 -8.59 16.29 -3.91
CA ASP A 410 -8.94 17.32 -4.92
C ASP A 410 -10.42 17.27 -5.34
N TYR A 411 -11.04 16.10 -5.26
CA TYR A 411 -12.48 15.94 -5.58
C TYR A 411 -13.41 16.61 -4.57
N LEU A 412 -12.92 16.98 -3.39
CA LEU A 412 -13.70 17.82 -2.46
C LEU A 412 -13.93 19.23 -3.00
N ASN A 413 -13.11 19.67 -3.94
CA ASN A 413 -13.13 21.04 -4.48
C ASN A 413 -13.74 21.12 -5.90
N GLN A 414 -14.23 20.01 -6.44
CA GLN A 414 -14.82 19.95 -7.77
C GLN A 414 -16.29 20.39 -7.77
N PRO A 415 -16.79 21.03 -8.86
CA PRO A 415 -18.18 21.51 -8.91
C PRO A 415 -19.22 20.39 -8.74
N GLN A 416 -18.99 19.22 -9.37
CA GLN A 416 -19.94 18.10 -9.37
C GLN A 416 -20.07 17.41 -8.00
N THR A 417 -19.13 17.61 -7.09
CA THR A 417 -19.14 16.96 -5.77
C THR A 417 -19.74 17.83 -4.67
N GLN A 418 -20.12 19.08 -4.96
CA GLN A 418 -20.46 20.04 -3.90
C GLN A 418 -21.71 19.66 -3.10
N GLN A 419 -22.71 19.01 -3.72
CA GLN A 419 -23.86 18.49 -2.95
C GLN A 419 -23.40 17.43 -1.93
N ALA A 420 -22.52 16.52 -2.34
CA ALA A 420 -21.97 15.49 -1.46
C ALA A 420 -21.07 16.10 -0.38
N VAL A 421 -20.25 17.09 -0.70
CA VAL A 421 -19.42 17.80 0.28
C VAL A 421 -20.28 18.50 1.33
N ASN A 422 -21.38 19.16 0.92
CA ASN A 422 -22.32 19.76 1.86
C ASN A 422 -23.01 18.71 2.74
N TYR A 423 -23.35 17.56 2.17
CA TYR A 423 -23.87 16.44 2.94
C TYR A 423 -22.87 15.95 3.99
N LEU A 424 -21.59 15.77 3.61
CA LEU A 424 -20.53 15.37 4.54
C LEU A 424 -20.31 16.41 5.63
N ARG A 425 -20.36 17.69 5.28
CA ARG A 425 -20.23 18.77 6.26
C ARG A 425 -21.35 18.73 7.31
N GLY A 426 -22.57 18.42 6.90
CA GLY A 426 -23.69 18.21 7.83
C GLY A 426 -23.57 16.92 8.66
N ARG A 427 -22.91 15.88 8.13
CA ARG A 427 -22.76 14.58 8.80
C ARG A 427 -21.54 14.51 9.74
N TRP A 428 -20.42 15.07 9.31
CA TRP A 428 -19.12 14.96 9.98
C TRP A 428 -18.61 16.26 10.57
N GLY A 429 -19.05 17.40 10.03
CA GLY A 429 -18.65 18.71 10.53
C GLY A 429 -19.15 18.96 11.95
N SER A 430 -18.36 19.68 12.71
CA SER A 430 -18.69 20.14 14.07
C SER A 430 -19.24 21.54 14.05
#